data_e7b1329205b55f067412a5d489ff73ea
#
_entry.id   e7b1329205b55f067412a5d489ff73ea
#
_cell.length_a   1.000
_cell.length_b   1.000
_cell.length_c   1.000
_cell.angle_alpha   90.00
_cell.angle_beta   90.00
_cell.angle_gamma   90.00
#
_symmetry.space_group_name_H-M   'P 1'
#
loop_
_entity.id
_entity.type
_entity.pdbx_description
1 polymer ?
#
loop_
_entity_poly.entity_id
_entity_poly.type
_entity_poly.pdbx_seq_one_letter_code
_entity_poly.pdbx_strand_id
1 'polypeptide(L)'
;LNFAVTPTSIPVEEFVVATEKASFSLKPEDADRLRADVVNVLRRARPVVSNISKEERRALSILKKESSIQILPADKGRATVIMDKEEYEKKVTDMLSDEKTYIKLDKDPTQTLKKRLLSILTKLKDEKKISDQQYKWLYPTSEKVPRMYCTPKIHKQGTPLRPIVDYTGSIGYNTSRYLADILNKITGKTEHHIINSVHLAQELADFTIEEDEILNSHDVVSLFTNTPVDKALEVIRDRLKWCLYGRTCTTYMYVVHL
;
A
#
# COMPACT_ATOMS: atom_id res chain seq x y z
N LEU A 1 -10.17 -20.02 12.05
CA LEU A 1 -8.83 -20.60 12.13
C LEU A 1 -8.06 -20.21 10.86
N ASN A 2 -6.94 -19.51 11.02
CA ASN A 2 -6.07 -19.19 9.89
C ASN A 2 -5.21 -20.45 9.63
N PHE A 3 -5.46 -21.12 8.52
CA PHE A 3 -4.65 -22.24 8.08
C PHE A 3 -3.45 -21.70 7.27
N ALA A 4 -2.25 -22.01 7.71
CA ALA A 4 -1.02 -21.70 6.99
C ALA A 4 -0.31 -23.00 6.61
N VAL A 5 0.06 -23.14 5.34
CA VAL A 5 0.86 -24.27 4.88
C VAL A 5 2.27 -24.13 5.45
N THR A 6 2.79 -25.19 6.08
CA THR A 6 4.15 -25.19 6.61
C THR A 6 5.18 -25.02 5.49
N PRO A 7 6.23 -24.18 5.68
CA PRO A 7 7.32 -24.06 4.72
C PRO A 7 8.01 -25.40 4.47
N THR A 8 8.42 -25.67 3.25
CA THR A 8 9.17 -26.88 2.89
C THR A 8 10.67 -26.78 3.16
N SER A 9 11.15 -25.56 3.33
CA SER A 9 12.56 -25.25 3.60
C SER A 9 12.67 -24.07 4.56
N ILE A 10 13.78 -24.01 5.26
CA ILE A 10 14.11 -22.84 6.09
C ILE A 10 14.67 -21.76 5.14
N PRO A 11 14.18 -20.52 5.17
CA PRO A 11 14.64 -19.44 4.29
C PRO A 11 15.98 -18.86 4.78
N VAL A 12 17.05 -19.64 4.68
CA VAL A 12 18.39 -19.31 5.19
C VAL A 12 18.89 -17.97 4.64
N GLU A 13 18.71 -17.72 3.35
CA GLU A 13 19.15 -16.48 2.70
C GLU A 13 18.48 -15.24 3.29
N GLU A 14 17.18 -15.31 3.58
CA GLU A 14 16.45 -14.20 4.20
C GLU A 14 16.96 -13.90 5.62
N PHE A 15 17.27 -14.94 6.41
CA PHE A 15 17.85 -14.78 7.73
C PHE A 15 19.25 -14.16 7.67
N VAL A 16 20.08 -14.59 6.72
CA VAL A 16 21.43 -14.01 6.53
C VAL A 16 21.31 -12.53 6.16
N VAL A 17 20.47 -12.17 5.19
CA VAL A 17 20.27 -10.77 4.78
C VAL A 17 19.73 -9.92 5.93
N ALA A 18 18.77 -10.44 6.71
CA ALA A 18 18.23 -9.73 7.87
C ALA A 18 19.30 -9.53 8.97
N THR A 19 20.13 -10.55 9.21
CA THR A 19 21.24 -10.50 10.16
C THR A 19 22.27 -9.45 9.75
N GLU A 20 22.68 -9.43 8.48
CA GLU A 20 23.62 -8.42 8.01
C GLU A 20 23.07 -7.00 8.14
N LYS A 21 21.79 -6.78 7.78
CA LYS A 21 21.15 -5.48 8.00
C LYS A 21 21.16 -5.04 9.46
N ALA A 22 20.85 -5.95 10.38
CA ALA A 22 20.88 -5.66 11.82
C ALA A 22 22.31 -5.37 12.31
N SER A 23 23.31 -6.08 11.78
CA SER A 23 24.72 -5.94 12.13
C SER A 23 25.29 -4.54 11.82
N PHE A 24 24.77 -3.85 10.82
CA PHE A 24 25.24 -2.50 10.47
C PHE A 24 25.13 -1.45 11.59
N SER A 25 24.20 -1.63 12.51
CA SER A 25 23.97 -0.69 13.63
C SER A 25 24.67 -1.11 14.94
N LEU A 26 25.37 -2.25 14.95
CA LEU A 26 26.01 -2.81 16.11
C LEU A 26 27.53 -2.53 16.12
N LYS A 27 28.13 -2.65 17.33
CA LYS A 27 29.59 -2.69 17.45
C LYS A 27 30.11 -3.98 16.79
N PRO A 28 31.36 -4.01 16.26
CA PRO A 28 31.92 -5.18 15.58
C PRO A 28 31.79 -6.49 16.38
N GLU A 29 32.11 -6.45 17.68
CA GLU A 29 32.04 -7.62 18.57
C GLU A 29 30.61 -8.16 18.72
N ASP A 30 29.62 -7.26 18.86
CA ASP A 30 28.20 -7.63 18.98
C ASP A 30 27.65 -8.14 17.64
N ALA A 31 28.11 -7.56 16.54
CA ALA A 31 27.76 -8.01 15.18
C ALA A 31 28.25 -9.43 14.91
N ASP A 32 29.49 -9.73 15.27
CA ASP A 32 30.09 -11.07 15.09
C ASP A 32 29.42 -12.10 16.02
N ARG A 33 29.06 -11.70 17.25
CA ARG A 33 28.28 -12.55 18.14
C ARG A 33 26.90 -12.87 17.57
N LEU A 34 26.18 -11.85 17.06
CA LEU A 34 24.88 -12.04 16.42
C LEU A 34 24.98 -13.02 15.22
N ARG A 35 25.99 -12.85 14.36
CA ARG A 35 26.24 -13.76 13.22
C ARG A 35 26.46 -15.19 13.68
N ALA A 36 27.31 -15.38 14.71
CA ALA A 36 27.60 -16.71 15.25
C ALA A 36 26.35 -17.37 15.85
N ASP A 37 25.54 -16.62 16.59
CA ASP A 37 24.29 -17.12 17.19
C ASP A 37 23.28 -17.52 16.12
N VAL A 38 23.07 -16.69 15.09
CA VAL A 38 22.17 -17.01 13.97
C VAL A 38 22.65 -18.24 13.19
N VAL A 39 23.94 -18.36 12.91
CA VAL A 39 24.52 -19.55 12.26
C VAL A 39 24.27 -20.80 13.11
N ASN A 40 24.47 -20.73 14.43
CA ASN A 40 24.24 -21.85 15.33
C ASN A 40 22.76 -22.28 15.36
N VAL A 41 21.83 -21.32 15.36
CA VAL A 41 20.38 -21.59 15.28
C VAL A 41 20.04 -22.23 13.94
N LEU A 42 20.50 -21.67 12.82
CA LEU A 42 20.21 -22.20 11.48
C LEU A 42 20.76 -23.61 11.25
N ARG A 43 21.96 -23.92 11.76
CA ARG A 43 22.55 -25.27 11.68
C ARG A 43 21.73 -26.33 12.41
N ARG A 44 21.05 -25.95 13.51
CA ARG A 44 20.21 -26.86 14.31
C ARG A 44 18.75 -26.87 13.84
N ALA A 45 18.35 -25.88 13.06
CA ALA A 45 17.00 -25.75 12.61
C ALA A 45 16.62 -26.88 11.64
N ARG A 46 15.43 -27.45 11.85
CA ARG A 46 14.86 -28.45 10.96
C ARG A 46 13.52 -27.97 10.43
N PRO A 47 13.20 -28.23 9.16
CA PRO A 47 11.87 -27.91 8.62
C PRO A 47 10.79 -28.56 9.47
N VAL A 48 9.71 -27.83 9.69
CA VAL A 48 8.53 -28.35 10.38
C VAL A 48 7.87 -29.42 9.50
N VAL A 49 7.32 -30.47 10.13
CA VAL A 49 6.56 -31.51 9.40
C VAL A 49 5.42 -30.84 8.65
N SER A 50 5.26 -31.24 7.39
CA SER A 50 4.20 -30.69 6.54
C SER A 50 2.81 -30.97 7.14
N ASN A 51 1.99 -29.93 7.25
CA ASN A 51 0.60 -30.02 7.70
C ASN A 51 -0.40 -30.30 6.56
N ILE A 52 0.11 -30.54 5.34
CA ILE A 52 -0.67 -31.03 4.20
C ILE A 52 -0.03 -32.29 3.62
N SER A 53 -0.85 -33.21 3.13
CA SER A 53 -0.39 -34.46 2.50
C SER A 53 0.26 -34.21 1.14
N LYS A 54 0.91 -35.23 0.59
CA LYS A 54 1.48 -35.14 -0.77
C LYS A 54 0.38 -35.01 -1.83
N GLU A 55 -0.76 -35.67 -1.63
CA GLU A 55 -1.93 -35.63 -2.49
C GLU A 55 -2.55 -34.24 -2.51
N GLU A 56 -2.74 -33.61 -1.35
CA GLU A 56 -3.24 -32.22 -1.22
C GLU A 56 -2.31 -31.23 -1.88
N ARG A 57 -0.99 -31.39 -1.68
CA ARG A 57 0.03 -30.54 -2.34
C ARG A 57 -0.02 -30.69 -3.86
N ARG A 58 -0.22 -31.91 -4.36
CA ARG A 58 -0.40 -32.21 -5.78
C ARG A 58 -1.66 -31.53 -6.32
N ALA A 59 -2.79 -31.70 -5.61
CA ALA A 59 -4.06 -31.06 -5.97
C ALA A 59 -3.95 -29.54 -6.06
N LEU A 60 -3.31 -28.88 -5.07
CA LEU A 60 -3.04 -27.46 -5.09
C LEU A 60 -2.15 -27.05 -6.28
N SER A 61 -1.16 -27.89 -6.64
CA SER A 61 -0.30 -27.63 -7.80
C SER A 61 -1.07 -27.73 -9.11
N ILE A 62 -1.99 -28.68 -9.23
CA ILE A 62 -2.86 -28.83 -10.40
C ILE A 62 -3.79 -27.60 -10.50
N LEU A 63 -4.45 -27.26 -9.41
CA LEU A 63 -5.36 -26.11 -9.36
C LEU A 63 -4.66 -24.78 -9.75
N LYS A 64 -3.41 -24.59 -9.32
CA LYS A 64 -2.61 -23.39 -9.71
C LYS A 64 -2.23 -23.36 -11.19
N LYS A 65 -2.22 -24.51 -11.86
CA LYS A 65 -1.90 -24.63 -13.29
C LYS A 65 -3.11 -24.57 -14.19
N GLU A 66 -4.32 -24.65 -13.58
CA GLU A 66 -5.55 -24.56 -14.33
C GLU A 66 -5.70 -23.19 -14.95
N SER A 67 -5.72 -23.14 -16.28
CA SER A 67 -5.69 -21.87 -17.06
C SER A 67 -7.07 -21.29 -17.31
N SER A 68 -8.13 -22.07 -17.11
CA SER A 68 -9.52 -21.64 -17.32
C SER A 68 -10.09 -20.85 -16.14
N ILE A 69 -9.42 -20.89 -14.98
CA ILE A 69 -9.89 -20.24 -13.76
C ILE A 69 -8.94 -19.17 -13.26
N GLN A 70 -9.50 -18.21 -12.52
CA GLN A 70 -8.78 -17.18 -11.77
C GLN A 70 -9.05 -17.38 -10.28
N ILE A 71 -7.97 -17.53 -9.48
CA ILE A 71 -8.04 -17.67 -8.02
C ILE A 71 -7.64 -16.34 -7.40
N LEU A 72 -8.53 -15.73 -6.64
CA LEU A 72 -8.41 -14.37 -6.12
C LEU A 72 -8.84 -14.30 -4.66
N PRO A 73 -8.26 -13.40 -3.86
CA PRO A 73 -8.87 -13.06 -2.59
C PRO A 73 -10.18 -12.30 -2.82
N ALA A 74 -11.18 -12.54 -2.01
CA ALA A 74 -12.36 -11.69 -1.98
C ALA A 74 -12.02 -10.26 -1.49
N ASP A 75 -12.79 -9.27 -1.93
CA ASP A 75 -12.66 -7.89 -1.46
C ASP A 75 -12.84 -7.75 0.07
N LYS A 76 -13.72 -8.57 0.66
CA LYS A 76 -13.97 -8.61 2.11
C LYS A 76 -14.12 -10.07 2.58
N GLY A 77 -13.92 -10.30 3.90
CA GLY A 77 -14.24 -11.57 4.54
C GLY A 77 -13.16 -12.65 4.46
N ARG A 78 -11.95 -12.36 3.98
CA ARG A 78 -10.81 -13.30 3.90
C ARG A 78 -11.14 -14.61 3.15
N ALA A 79 -12.13 -14.60 2.26
CA ALA A 79 -12.48 -15.74 1.44
C ALA A 79 -11.58 -15.82 0.19
N THR A 80 -11.33 -17.03 -0.28
CA THR A 80 -10.74 -17.27 -1.61
C THR A 80 -11.88 -17.46 -2.61
N VAL A 81 -11.80 -16.76 -3.72
CA VAL A 81 -12.78 -16.82 -4.81
C VAL A 81 -12.13 -17.53 -5.99
N ILE A 82 -12.83 -18.50 -6.53
CA ILE A 82 -12.49 -19.13 -7.81
C ILE A 82 -13.58 -18.71 -8.78
N MET A 83 -13.19 -18.08 -9.87
CA MET A 83 -14.11 -17.67 -10.92
C MET A 83 -13.55 -18.02 -12.28
N ASP A 84 -14.42 -18.07 -13.26
CA ASP A 84 -14.03 -18.27 -14.63
C ASP A 84 -13.13 -17.15 -15.11
N LYS A 85 -12.05 -17.49 -15.81
CA LYS A 85 -11.06 -16.51 -16.28
C LYS A 85 -11.66 -15.57 -17.34
N GLU A 86 -12.48 -16.09 -18.24
CA GLU A 86 -13.12 -15.28 -19.28
C GLU A 86 -14.11 -14.29 -18.66
N GLU A 87 -14.88 -14.72 -17.66
CA GLU A 87 -15.78 -13.86 -16.91
C GLU A 87 -15.00 -12.75 -16.19
N TYR A 88 -13.88 -13.11 -15.54
CA TYR A 88 -13.00 -12.12 -14.88
C TYR A 88 -12.45 -11.10 -15.87
N GLU A 89 -11.88 -11.56 -16.98
CA GLU A 89 -11.29 -10.70 -18.01
C GLU A 89 -12.34 -9.79 -18.65
N LYS A 90 -13.54 -10.29 -18.91
CA LYS A 90 -14.67 -9.50 -19.38
C LYS A 90 -15.02 -8.38 -18.41
N LYS A 91 -15.22 -8.70 -17.13
CA LYS A 91 -15.53 -7.71 -16.09
C LYS A 91 -14.44 -6.64 -15.96
N VAL A 92 -13.17 -7.03 -16.07
CA VAL A 92 -12.03 -6.08 -16.05
C VAL A 92 -12.08 -5.17 -17.29
N THR A 93 -12.32 -5.73 -18.48
CA THR A 93 -12.39 -4.99 -19.72
C THR A 93 -13.57 -4.01 -19.72
N ASP A 94 -14.74 -4.46 -19.28
CA ASP A 94 -15.93 -3.61 -19.15
C ASP A 94 -15.68 -2.44 -18.19
N MET A 95 -14.99 -2.68 -17.07
CA MET A 95 -14.62 -1.62 -16.14
C MET A 95 -13.64 -0.61 -16.76
N LEU A 96 -12.62 -1.09 -17.49
CA LEU A 96 -11.62 -0.23 -18.13
C LEU A 96 -12.15 0.55 -19.34
N SER A 97 -13.31 0.16 -19.89
CA SER A 97 -13.97 0.88 -20.98
C SER A 97 -14.64 2.19 -20.54
N ASP A 98 -14.68 2.47 -19.24
CA ASP A 98 -15.13 3.77 -18.71
C ASP A 98 -14.06 4.85 -18.97
N GLU A 99 -14.12 5.50 -20.12
CA GLU A 99 -13.19 6.54 -20.56
C GLU A 99 -13.19 7.80 -19.65
N LYS A 100 -14.21 7.97 -18.80
CA LYS A 100 -14.22 9.07 -17.82
C LYS A 100 -13.27 8.81 -16.68
N THR A 101 -13.04 7.55 -16.36
CA THR A 101 -12.20 7.11 -15.24
C THR A 101 -10.81 6.64 -15.70
N TYR A 102 -10.73 5.98 -16.85
CA TYR A 102 -9.51 5.37 -17.35
C TYR A 102 -9.14 5.90 -18.73
N ILE A 103 -7.86 6.19 -18.91
CA ILE A 103 -7.33 6.64 -20.20
C ILE A 103 -6.32 5.60 -20.69
N LYS A 104 -6.56 5.04 -21.88
CA LYS A 104 -5.59 4.16 -22.53
C LYS A 104 -4.41 4.99 -23.04
N LEU A 105 -3.20 4.60 -22.64
CA LEU A 105 -1.98 5.24 -23.11
C LEU A 105 -1.37 4.47 -24.27
N ASP A 106 -0.92 5.18 -25.30
CA ASP A 106 -0.25 4.58 -26.46
C ASP A 106 1.17 4.11 -26.15
N LYS A 107 1.81 4.74 -25.16
CA LYS A 107 3.20 4.45 -24.76
C LYS A 107 3.33 4.44 -23.25
N ASP A 108 4.24 3.61 -22.77
CA ASP A 108 4.62 3.61 -21.35
C ASP A 108 5.31 4.94 -20.97
N PRO A 109 4.73 5.73 -20.04
CA PRO A 109 5.27 7.02 -19.65
C PRO A 109 6.39 6.92 -18.59
N THR A 110 6.76 5.73 -18.14
CA THR A 110 7.66 5.51 -16.99
C THR A 110 8.96 6.31 -17.12
N GLN A 111 9.63 6.27 -18.27
CA GLN A 111 10.89 6.99 -18.46
C GLN A 111 10.73 8.51 -18.46
N THR A 112 9.64 9.02 -19.01
CA THR A 112 9.33 10.46 -18.99
C THR A 112 9.04 10.94 -17.58
N LEU A 113 8.24 10.19 -16.84
CA LEU A 113 7.91 10.48 -15.44
C LEU A 113 9.15 10.37 -14.54
N LYS A 114 10.03 9.38 -14.78
CA LYS A 114 11.30 9.27 -14.05
C LYS A 114 12.18 10.49 -14.26
N LYS A 115 12.37 10.95 -15.50
CA LYS A 115 13.15 12.15 -15.80
C LYS A 115 12.58 13.38 -15.08
N ARG A 116 11.27 13.55 -15.10
CA ARG A 116 10.58 14.66 -14.42
C ARG A 116 10.79 14.57 -12.90
N LEU A 117 10.60 13.40 -12.30
CA LEU A 117 10.83 13.19 -10.86
C LEU A 117 12.28 13.52 -10.48
N LEU A 118 13.27 13.02 -11.23
CA LEU A 118 14.68 13.30 -10.96
C LEU A 118 15.01 14.80 -11.06
N SER A 119 14.46 15.50 -12.04
CA SER A 119 14.63 16.96 -12.17
C SER A 119 14.13 17.69 -10.91
N ILE A 120 12.95 17.28 -10.40
CA ILE A 120 12.38 17.84 -9.17
C ILE A 120 13.27 17.55 -7.96
N LEU A 121 13.69 16.29 -7.79
CA LEU A 121 14.52 15.88 -6.64
C LEU A 121 15.89 16.58 -6.66
N THR A 122 16.51 16.73 -7.83
CA THR A 122 17.76 17.47 -7.99
C THR A 122 17.60 18.92 -7.59
N LYS A 123 16.56 19.59 -8.10
CA LYS A 123 16.26 20.97 -7.71
C LYS A 123 16.09 21.12 -6.20
N LEU A 124 15.32 20.23 -5.55
CA LEU A 124 15.13 20.27 -4.09
C LEU A 124 16.43 20.07 -3.32
N LYS A 125 17.31 19.21 -3.81
CA LYS A 125 18.64 18.99 -3.23
C LYS A 125 19.53 20.22 -3.38
N ASP A 126 19.62 20.81 -4.58
CA ASP A 126 20.44 21.99 -4.87
C ASP A 126 19.99 23.20 -4.03
N GLU A 127 18.68 23.35 -3.83
CA GLU A 127 18.08 24.34 -2.96
C GLU A 127 18.18 23.99 -1.45
N LYS A 128 18.86 22.89 -1.08
CA LYS A 128 19.02 22.39 0.29
C LYS A 128 17.70 22.12 1.04
N LYS A 129 16.62 21.86 0.30
CA LYS A 129 15.29 21.56 0.85
C LYS A 129 15.15 20.10 1.28
N ILE A 130 15.98 19.24 0.72
CA ILE A 130 16.16 17.84 1.14
C ILE A 130 17.63 17.56 1.34
N SER A 131 17.96 16.69 2.30
CA SER A 131 19.34 16.28 2.56
C SER A 131 19.83 15.27 1.49
N ASP A 132 21.15 15.07 1.40
CA ASP A 132 21.72 14.03 0.54
C ASP A 132 21.19 12.62 0.86
N GLN A 133 20.94 12.35 2.13
CA GLN A 133 20.38 11.08 2.57
C GLN A 133 18.92 10.93 2.10
N GLN A 134 18.11 11.99 2.23
CA GLN A 134 16.75 12.00 1.72
C GLN A 134 16.72 11.86 0.20
N TYR A 135 17.58 12.57 -0.53
CA TYR A 135 17.71 12.45 -1.98
C TYR A 135 18.02 10.99 -2.39
N LYS A 136 19.02 10.34 -1.75
CA LYS A 136 19.37 8.95 -2.02
C LYS A 136 18.20 8.00 -1.76
N TRP A 137 17.43 8.23 -0.71
CA TRP A 137 16.26 7.42 -0.37
C TRP A 137 15.10 7.62 -1.34
N LEU A 138 14.87 8.86 -1.79
CA LEU A 138 13.83 9.21 -2.75
C LEU A 138 14.17 8.80 -4.18
N TYR A 139 15.47 8.59 -4.48
CA TYR A 139 15.91 8.21 -5.81
C TYR A 139 15.27 6.89 -6.26
N PRO A 140 14.62 6.85 -7.46
CA PRO A 140 13.95 5.65 -7.95
C PRO A 140 14.99 4.60 -8.38
N THR A 141 15.17 3.57 -7.56
CA THR A 141 16.08 2.43 -7.82
C THR A 141 15.43 1.31 -8.62
N SER A 142 14.10 1.33 -8.75
CA SER A 142 13.31 0.37 -9.51
C SER A 142 12.40 1.10 -10.49
N GLU A 143 12.17 0.49 -11.64
CA GLU A 143 11.32 1.01 -12.72
C GLU A 143 10.13 0.09 -12.99
N LYS A 144 9.67 -0.61 -11.96
CA LYS A 144 8.47 -1.45 -12.10
C LYS A 144 7.28 -0.59 -12.51
N VAL A 145 6.63 -1.00 -13.59
CA VAL A 145 5.33 -0.45 -13.97
C VAL A 145 4.30 -0.89 -12.93
N PRO A 146 3.46 0.00 -12.40
CA PRO A 146 2.37 -0.37 -11.50
C PRO A 146 1.49 -1.46 -12.13
N ARG A 147 1.14 -2.48 -11.35
CA ARG A 147 0.30 -3.58 -11.82
C ARG A 147 -1.10 -3.45 -11.29
N MET A 148 -2.07 -3.44 -12.17
CA MET A 148 -3.47 -3.49 -11.78
C MET A 148 -3.95 -4.94 -11.70
N TYR A 149 -4.70 -5.26 -10.65
CA TYR A 149 -5.50 -6.48 -10.52
C TYR A 149 -6.82 -6.13 -9.84
N CYS A 150 -7.78 -7.06 -9.86
CA CYS A 150 -9.09 -6.79 -9.28
C CYS A 150 -9.48 -7.87 -8.29
N THR A 151 -10.19 -7.47 -7.23
CA THR A 151 -10.77 -8.39 -6.24
C THR A 151 -12.29 -8.40 -6.33
N PRO A 152 -12.93 -9.61 -6.32
CA PRO A 152 -14.38 -9.71 -6.46
C PRO A 152 -15.11 -9.31 -5.17
N LYS A 153 -16.14 -8.49 -5.29
CA LYS A 153 -17.06 -8.09 -4.19
C LYS A 153 -18.19 -9.10 -4.08
N ILE A 154 -17.90 -10.28 -3.53
CA ILE A 154 -18.86 -11.39 -3.40
C ILE A 154 -20.11 -11.05 -2.57
N HIS A 155 -20.06 -10.02 -1.76
CA HIS A 155 -21.17 -9.52 -0.96
C HIS A 155 -22.14 -8.62 -1.74
N LYS A 156 -21.84 -8.31 -3.01
CA LYS A 156 -22.69 -7.49 -3.89
C LYS A 156 -23.24 -8.30 -5.05
N GLN A 157 -24.49 -8.04 -5.43
CA GLN A 157 -25.11 -8.67 -6.59
C GLN A 157 -24.26 -8.44 -7.85
N GLY A 158 -24.15 -9.47 -8.71
CA GLY A 158 -23.34 -9.43 -9.92
C GLY A 158 -21.84 -9.50 -9.69
N THR A 159 -21.40 -9.61 -8.45
CA THR A 159 -19.99 -9.72 -8.06
C THR A 159 -19.09 -8.71 -8.79
N PRO A 160 -19.33 -7.39 -8.63
CA PRO A 160 -18.50 -6.39 -9.28
C PRO A 160 -17.08 -6.47 -8.74
N LEU A 161 -16.12 -5.99 -9.53
CA LEU A 161 -14.71 -6.00 -9.18
C LEU A 161 -14.30 -4.71 -8.47
N ARG A 162 -13.31 -4.81 -7.57
CA ARG A 162 -12.57 -3.67 -7.02
C ARG A 162 -11.20 -3.62 -7.68
N PRO A 163 -10.85 -2.55 -8.40
CA PRO A 163 -9.50 -2.39 -8.93
C PRO A 163 -8.53 -2.08 -7.80
N ILE A 164 -7.37 -2.73 -7.85
CA ILE A 164 -6.23 -2.49 -6.95
C ILE A 164 -5.01 -2.27 -7.83
N VAL A 165 -4.25 -1.22 -7.52
CA VAL A 165 -3.00 -0.92 -8.21
C VAL A 165 -1.84 -1.18 -7.25
N ASP A 166 -1.05 -2.20 -7.54
CA ASP A 166 0.21 -2.43 -6.83
C ASP A 166 1.28 -1.45 -7.35
N TYR A 167 1.52 -0.43 -6.55
CA TYR A 167 2.49 0.63 -6.83
C TYR A 167 3.88 0.34 -6.25
N THR A 168 4.05 -0.81 -5.57
CA THR A 168 5.29 -1.19 -4.88
C THR A 168 6.44 -1.34 -5.86
N GLY A 169 7.54 -0.64 -5.58
CA GLY A 169 8.74 -0.64 -6.44
C GLY A 169 8.59 0.15 -7.74
N SER A 170 7.53 0.94 -7.92
CA SER A 170 7.43 1.92 -9.00
C SER A 170 8.34 3.12 -8.77
N ILE A 171 8.56 3.90 -9.81
CA ILE A 171 9.42 5.09 -9.76
C ILE A 171 9.01 6.11 -8.69
N GLY A 172 7.72 6.23 -8.40
CA GLY A 172 7.17 7.19 -7.43
C GLY A 172 6.93 6.61 -6.04
N TYR A 173 7.20 5.33 -5.80
CA TYR A 173 6.83 4.66 -4.55
C TYR A 173 7.43 5.33 -3.30
N ASN A 174 8.74 5.58 -3.29
CA ASN A 174 9.41 6.23 -2.15
C ASN A 174 8.94 7.67 -1.96
N THR A 175 8.75 8.40 -3.08
CA THR A 175 8.21 9.76 -3.04
C THR A 175 6.80 9.79 -2.46
N SER A 176 5.92 8.89 -2.87
CA SER A 176 4.56 8.77 -2.32
C SER A 176 4.57 8.46 -0.82
N ARG A 177 5.45 7.58 -0.36
CA ARG A 177 5.63 7.31 1.07
C ARG A 177 6.10 8.53 1.84
N TYR A 178 7.09 9.24 1.32
CA TYR A 178 7.59 10.47 1.93
C TYR A 178 6.49 11.53 2.07
N LEU A 179 5.70 11.71 1.01
CA LEU A 179 4.55 12.62 1.04
C LEU A 179 3.48 12.17 2.04
N ALA A 180 3.18 10.88 2.09
CA ALA A 180 2.23 10.33 3.06
C ALA A 180 2.68 10.57 4.51
N ASP A 181 3.97 10.40 4.82
CA ASP A 181 4.52 10.68 6.15
C ASP A 181 4.37 12.16 6.55
N ILE A 182 4.48 13.08 5.58
CA ILE A 182 4.24 14.51 5.80
C ILE A 182 2.75 14.77 6.03
N LEU A 183 1.89 14.26 5.13
CA LEU A 183 0.45 14.52 5.17
C LEU A 183 -0.23 13.91 6.40
N ASN A 184 0.24 12.75 6.86
CA ASN A 184 -0.27 12.12 8.09
C ASN A 184 -0.11 13.01 9.33
N LYS A 185 0.85 13.95 9.34
CA LYS A 185 1.05 14.87 10.46
C LYS A 185 -0.01 15.99 10.52
N ILE A 186 -0.68 16.26 9.41
CA ILE A 186 -1.72 17.27 9.30
C ILE A 186 -3.14 16.69 9.14
N THR A 187 -3.24 15.35 9.01
CA THR A 187 -4.51 14.64 8.90
C THR A 187 -5.14 14.43 10.29
N GLY A 188 -6.46 14.38 10.37
CA GLY A 188 -7.19 14.03 11.58
C GLY A 188 -7.18 15.08 12.68
N LYS A 189 -6.83 16.34 12.36
CA LYS A 189 -6.80 17.46 13.32
C LYS A 189 -7.99 18.41 13.10
N THR A 190 -9.19 17.87 13.03
CA THR A 190 -10.43 18.65 12.94
C THR A 190 -11.37 18.25 14.07
N GLU A 191 -12.27 19.14 14.46
CA GLU A 191 -13.30 18.88 15.44
C GLU A 191 -14.24 17.73 15.06
N HIS A 192 -14.38 17.47 13.74
CA HIS A 192 -15.21 16.37 13.22
C HIS A 192 -14.45 15.06 12.98
N HIS A 193 -13.18 14.96 13.44
CA HIS A 193 -12.39 13.76 13.21
C HIS A 193 -12.75 12.66 14.20
N ILE A 194 -13.27 11.56 13.69
CA ILE A 194 -13.55 10.35 14.46
C ILE A 194 -12.38 9.37 14.31
N ILE A 195 -11.75 8.99 15.42
CA ILE A 195 -10.58 8.11 15.45
C ILE A 195 -10.96 6.67 15.10
N ASN A 196 -12.08 6.20 15.65
CA ASN A 196 -12.58 4.83 15.46
C ASN A 196 -14.06 4.73 15.92
N SER A 197 -14.65 3.56 15.75
CA SER A 197 -16.05 3.31 16.12
C SER A 197 -16.34 3.48 17.62
N VAL A 198 -15.37 3.22 18.49
CA VAL A 198 -15.53 3.42 19.95
C VAL A 198 -15.61 4.91 20.26
N HIS A 199 -14.75 5.72 19.66
CA HIS A 199 -14.78 7.17 19.78
C HIS A 199 -16.13 7.73 19.29
N LEU A 200 -16.62 7.26 18.11
CA LEU A 200 -17.93 7.66 17.62
C LEU A 200 -19.05 7.29 18.60
N ALA A 201 -19.02 6.08 19.16
CA ALA A 201 -20.04 5.65 20.12
C ALA A 201 -20.03 6.50 21.40
N GLN A 202 -18.84 6.93 21.84
CA GLN A 202 -18.70 7.84 22.99
C GLN A 202 -19.25 9.24 22.67
N GLU A 203 -18.93 9.80 21.51
CA GLU A 203 -19.46 11.10 21.06
C GLU A 203 -20.99 11.09 20.92
N LEU A 204 -21.56 9.95 20.50
CA LEU A 204 -23.01 9.81 20.33
C LEU A 204 -23.73 9.40 21.61
N ALA A 205 -23.04 9.00 22.69
CA ALA A 205 -23.69 8.51 23.93
C ALA A 205 -24.55 9.55 24.60
N ASP A 206 -24.15 10.83 24.55
CA ASP A 206 -24.85 11.94 25.16
C ASP A 206 -25.70 12.73 24.14
N PHE A 207 -25.80 12.22 22.90
CA PHE A 207 -26.54 12.88 21.83
C PHE A 207 -28.01 12.41 21.84
N THR A 208 -28.94 13.34 21.97
CA THR A 208 -30.37 13.07 21.87
C THR A 208 -30.87 13.53 20.50
N ILE A 209 -31.58 12.66 19.80
CA ILE A 209 -32.18 12.96 18.49
C ILE A 209 -33.62 13.42 18.78
N GLU A 210 -33.98 14.60 18.30
CA GLU A 210 -35.34 15.13 18.38
C GLU A 210 -36.26 14.40 17.38
N GLU A 211 -37.60 14.51 17.56
CA GLU A 211 -38.56 13.75 16.76
C GLU A 211 -38.52 14.08 15.25
N ASP A 212 -38.09 15.27 14.89
CA ASP A 212 -37.97 15.76 13.51
C ASP A 212 -36.54 15.63 12.93
N GLU A 213 -35.58 15.10 13.70
CA GLU A 213 -34.20 14.85 13.27
C GLU A 213 -34.01 13.42 12.81
N ILE A 214 -33.08 13.23 11.84
CA ILE A 214 -32.68 11.92 11.34
C ILE A 214 -31.17 11.79 11.27
N LEU A 215 -30.67 10.61 11.61
CA LEU A 215 -29.26 10.25 11.38
C LEU A 215 -29.06 9.80 9.94
N ASN A 216 -28.15 10.48 9.23
CA ASN A 216 -27.76 10.12 7.90
C ASN A 216 -26.31 9.61 7.87
N SER A 217 -26.07 8.53 7.13
CA SER A 217 -24.73 8.01 6.85
C SER A 217 -24.45 8.08 5.34
N HIS A 218 -23.32 8.63 4.97
CA HIS A 218 -22.90 8.74 3.59
C HIS A 218 -21.58 8.02 3.36
N ASP A 219 -21.47 7.27 2.26
CA ASP A 219 -20.23 6.61 1.82
C ASP A 219 -19.84 7.17 0.45
N VAL A 220 -18.53 7.31 0.23
CA VAL A 220 -18.01 7.80 -1.05
C VAL A 220 -17.85 6.62 -2.01
N VAL A 221 -18.59 6.66 -3.11
CA VAL A 221 -18.46 5.67 -4.17
C VAL A 221 -17.15 5.90 -4.93
N SER A 222 -16.32 4.86 -5.01
CA SER A 222 -15.06 4.88 -5.77
C SER A 222 -14.16 6.08 -5.40
N LEU A 223 -13.90 6.27 -4.10
CA LEU A 223 -13.15 7.40 -3.54
C LEU A 223 -11.89 7.75 -4.35
N PHE A 224 -11.06 6.78 -4.69
CA PHE A 224 -9.77 7.03 -5.34
C PHE A 224 -9.88 7.61 -6.74
N THR A 225 -10.91 7.22 -7.50
CA THR A 225 -11.13 7.73 -8.87
C THR A 225 -11.96 9.01 -8.90
N ASN A 226 -12.67 9.32 -7.81
CA ASN A 226 -13.54 10.49 -7.70
C ASN A 226 -12.98 11.62 -6.81
N THR A 227 -11.75 11.45 -6.28
CA THR A 227 -11.12 12.53 -5.49
C THR A 227 -10.74 13.69 -6.41
N PRO A 228 -11.28 14.90 -6.19
CA PRO A 228 -10.93 16.08 -6.96
C PRO A 228 -9.55 16.57 -6.55
N VAL A 229 -8.52 16.18 -7.32
CA VAL A 229 -7.10 16.40 -7.00
C VAL A 229 -6.81 17.87 -6.73
N ASP A 230 -7.33 18.80 -7.56
CA ASP A 230 -7.09 20.23 -7.41
C ASP A 230 -7.59 20.76 -6.07
N LYS A 231 -8.82 20.37 -5.68
CA LYS A 231 -9.38 20.75 -4.37
C LYS A 231 -8.60 20.13 -3.21
N ALA A 232 -8.16 18.87 -3.35
CA ALA A 232 -7.32 18.23 -2.36
C ALA A 232 -5.98 18.98 -2.18
N LEU A 233 -5.36 19.42 -3.27
CA LEU A 233 -4.14 20.22 -3.23
C LEU A 233 -4.36 21.60 -2.58
N GLU A 234 -5.49 22.25 -2.82
CA GLU A 234 -5.86 23.50 -2.14
C GLU A 234 -5.96 23.30 -0.62
N VAL A 235 -6.69 22.29 -0.19
CA VAL A 235 -6.85 21.97 1.24
C VAL A 235 -5.48 21.65 1.88
N ILE A 236 -4.64 20.87 1.21
CA ILE A 236 -3.29 20.56 1.69
C ILE A 236 -2.47 21.82 1.84
N ARG A 237 -2.51 22.71 0.84
CA ARG A 237 -1.77 24.00 0.86
C ARG A 237 -2.21 24.86 2.04
N ASP A 238 -3.50 24.97 2.29
CA ASP A 238 -4.02 25.79 3.38
C ASP A 238 -3.70 25.19 4.75
N ARG A 239 -3.80 23.87 4.90
CA ARG A 239 -3.40 23.16 6.12
C ARG A 239 -1.91 23.32 6.41
N LEU A 240 -1.06 23.23 5.42
CA LEU A 240 0.38 23.43 5.58
C LEU A 240 0.71 24.88 5.96
N LYS A 241 0.02 25.88 5.39
CA LYS A 241 0.16 27.29 5.81
C LYS A 241 -0.24 27.46 7.27
N TRP A 242 -1.38 26.92 7.68
CA TRP A 242 -1.86 27.01 9.06
C TRP A 242 -0.88 26.39 10.07
N CYS A 243 -0.29 25.24 9.75
CA CYS A 243 0.76 24.60 10.57
C CYS A 243 2.01 25.48 10.69
N LEU A 244 2.31 26.34 9.71
CA LEU A 244 3.47 27.25 9.72
C LEU A 244 3.28 28.45 10.64
N TYR A 245 2.08 28.98 10.76
CA TYR A 245 1.78 30.09 11.69
C TYR A 245 1.81 29.65 13.16
N GLY A 246 1.69 28.35 13.45
CA GLY A 246 1.75 27.72 14.77
C GLY A 246 3.07 27.03 15.10
N ARG A 247 4.25 27.68 14.86
CA ARG A 247 5.61 27.19 15.23
C ARG A 247 5.93 25.74 14.84
N THR A 248 6.88 25.54 13.93
CA THR A 248 7.76 24.38 13.65
C THR A 248 7.72 23.71 12.28
N CYS A 249 7.32 24.34 11.18
CA CYS A 249 7.31 23.59 9.92
C CYS A 249 7.81 24.36 8.68
N THR A 250 9.03 24.88 8.73
CA THR A 250 9.69 25.53 7.56
C THR A 250 9.98 24.55 6.40
N THR A 251 10.10 23.25 6.68
CA THR A 251 10.47 22.24 5.69
C THR A 251 9.31 21.80 4.79
N TYR A 252 8.05 22.03 5.17
CA TYR A 252 6.88 21.48 4.47
C TYR A 252 6.30 22.37 3.36
N MET A 253 6.63 23.66 3.32
CA MET A 253 6.06 24.58 2.32
C MET A 253 6.47 24.28 0.88
N TYR A 254 7.55 23.56 0.68
CA TYR A 254 8.12 23.31 -0.64
C TYR A 254 7.53 22.11 -1.39
N VAL A 255 6.74 21.30 -0.68
CA VAL A 255 6.14 20.08 -1.23
C VAL A 255 4.89 20.37 -2.09
N VAL A 256 4.25 21.52 -1.90
CA VAL A 256 2.99 21.89 -2.56
C VAL A 256 3.19 22.65 -3.87
N HIS A 257 4.41 23.04 -4.21
CA HIS A 257 4.74 23.67 -5.49
C HIS A 257 5.38 22.71 -6.51
N LEU A 258 5.28 21.40 -6.28
CA LEU A 258 5.66 20.30 -7.18
C LEU A 258 4.50 19.76 -7.96
#